data_3b9630a2ec1d7dbd2e3cf67f2544d163
#
_entry.id   3b9630a2ec1d7dbd2e3cf67f2544d163
#
_cell.length_a   1.000
_cell.length_b   1.000
_cell.length_c   1.000
_cell.angle_alpha   90.00
_cell.angle_beta   90.00
_cell.angle_gamma   90.00
#
_symmetry.space_group_name_H-M   'P 1'
#
loop_
_entity.id
_entity.type
_entity.pdbx_description
1 polymer ?
#
loop_
_entity_poly.entity_id
_entity_poly.type
_entity_poly.pdbx_seq_one_letter_code
_entity_poly.pdbx_strand_id
1 'polypeptide(L)'
;MLTRFAVKNYRGFSERLEWNLSNPNNYEYNGYAIKDGIIKNGIVYGPNGSGKTNFSLALFDIENHLSQKWKKADYYTNFVYAGKKEQPVEFEYVFQFEAQSVRYHYSKNSEGQLMTEMLHVDEKRIFDRQISTFEIDTELFPMDENVIRNLSNNVNKVSIINFLLTSYPLNANHFLIKLKQFVEGMLWFRNLDVREFIGLETKVVMLEEYIISNHYLEEFKNFLKNVSGQTFEMVSDASGKQILCKIDDTVIPFQTIASTGTLSLQLLFYWIKRMGTEASFVFIDEFDAFYHFRLSFEVCKLLFNLDCQIFTSSHNTYLMTNDLLRPDCNFILKDNKIKPLKDCTDKELRFGHNIEKLFRGNAFQV
;
A
#
# COMPACT_ATOMS: atom_id res chain seq x y z
N MET A 1 9.85 4.60 -6.97
CA MET A 1 8.47 4.88 -6.53
C MET A 1 7.48 4.24 -7.51
N LEU A 2 6.29 3.83 -7.04
CA LEU A 2 5.17 3.45 -7.92
C LEU A 2 4.61 4.71 -8.60
N THR A 3 4.45 4.68 -9.92
CA THR A 3 3.92 5.78 -10.73
C THR A 3 2.56 5.49 -11.32
N ARG A 4 2.25 4.20 -11.58
CA ARG A 4 0.95 3.77 -12.11
C ARG A 4 0.65 2.34 -11.66
N PHE A 5 -0.61 2.08 -11.38
CA PHE A 5 -1.16 0.75 -11.14
C PHE A 5 -2.44 0.58 -11.96
N ALA A 6 -2.64 -0.60 -12.52
CA ALA A 6 -3.92 -0.97 -13.11
C ALA A 6 -4.27 -2.42 -12.82
N VAL A 7 -5.57 -2.67 -12.71
CA VAL A 7 -6.13 -4.02 -12.52
C VAL A 7 -7.38 -4.19 -13.35
N LYS A 8 -7.61 -5.41 -13.85
CA LYS A 8 -8.82 -5.77 -14.62
C LYS A 8 -9.31 -7.14 -14.19
N ASN A 9 -10.61 -7.33 -14.21
CA ASN A 9 -11.29 -8.59 -13.87
C ASN A 9 -11.04 -9.08 -12.44
N TYR A 10 -10.85 -8.17 -11.47
CA TYR A 10 -10.56 -8.49 -10.07
C TYR A 10 -11.78 -8.18 -9.18
N ARG A 11 -12.31 -9.18 -8.49
CA ARG A 11 -13.42 -9.05 -7.51
C ARG A 11 -14.58 -8.17 -8.04
N GLY A 12 -14.71 -6.92 -7.55
CA GLY A 12 -15.73 -5.96 -7.97
C GLY A 12 -15.40 -5.20 -9.26
N PHE A 13 -14.19 -5.31 -9.80
CA PHE A 13 -13.71 -4.56 -10.97
C PHE A 13 -13.75 -5.42 -12.23
N SER A 14 -14.83 -5.34 -13.01
CA SER A 14 -14.99 -6.08 -14.27
C SER A 14 -14.12 -5.54 -15.40
N GLU A 15 -13.97 -4.22 -15.46
CA GLU A 15 -13.19 -3.50 -16.46
C GLU A 15 -11.87 -3.00 -15.87
N ARG A 16 -11.00 -2.46 -16.74
CA ARG A 16 -9.70 -1.92 -16.31
C ARG A 16 -9.91 -0.69 -15.44
N LEU A 17 -9.46 -0.79 -14.20
CA LEU A 17 -9.29 0.34 -13.30
C LEU A 17 -7.83 0.76 -13.33
N GLU A 18 -7.55 2.03 -13.55
CA GLU A 18 -6.20 2.59 -13.61
C GLU A 18 -6.02 3.72 -12.61
N TRP A 19 -4.94 3.69 -11.85
CA TRP A 19 -4.51 4.69 -10.88
C TRP A 19 -3.18 5.28 -11.29
N ASN A 20 -3.17 6.58 -11.63
CA ASN A 20 -1.98 7.30 -12.07
C ASN A 20 -1.49 8.25 -10.97
N LEU A 21 -0.20 8.16 -10.63
CA LEU A 21 0.48 8.94 -9.61
C LEU A 21 1.57 9.87 -10.20
N SER A 22 1.78 9.84 -11.53
CA SER A 22 2.88 10.54 -12.20
C SER A 22 2.49 11.88 -12.81
N ASN A 23 1.29 12.39 -12.54
CA ASN A 23 0.81 13.64 -13.15
C ASN A 23 0.25 14.63 -12.10
N PRO A 24 1.07 15.08 -11.13
CA PRO A 24 0.65 16.12 -10.21
C PRO A 24 0.56 17.49 -10.90
N ASN A 25 -0.35 18.35 -10.42
CA ASN A 25 -0.42 19.74 -10.86
C ASN A 25 0.67 20.58 -10.17
N ASN A 26 0.89 21.81 -10.67
CA ASN A 26 1.82 22.77 -10.07
C ASN A 26 1.16 23.59 -8.94
N TYR A 27 0.75 22.91 -7.85
CA TYR A 27 0.31 23.62 -6.64
C TYR A 27 1.53 24.03 -5.80
N GLU A 28 1.55 25.27 -5.29
CA GLU A 28 2.66 25.82 -4.49
C GLU A 28 2.62 25.43 -3.01
N TYR A 29 1.62 24.63 -2.58
CA TYR A 29 1.44 24.22 -1.20
C TYR A 29 1.48 22.70 -1.05
N ASN A 30 1.74 22.24 0.18
CA ASN A 30 1.86 20.81 0.53
C ASN A 30 2.81 20.04 -0.40
N GLY A 31 3.96 20.66 -0.73
CA GLY A 31 4.98 20.06 -1.58
C GLY A 31 5.53 18.73 -1.06
N TYR A 32 5.43 18.46 0.26
CA TYR A 32 5.82 17.21 0.87
C TYR A 32 5.06 15.97 0.34
N ALA A 33 3.87 16.21 -0.24
CA ALA A 33 3.05 15.14 -0.82
C ALA A 33 3.51 14.69 -2.21
N ILE A 34 4.50 15.39 -2.79
CA ILE A 34 5.10 15.09 -4.09
C ILE A 34 6.60 14.87 -3.91
N LYS A 35 7.13 13.86 -4.58
CA LYS A 35 8.57 13.60 -4.65
C LYS A 35 8.94 13.25 -6.09
N ASP A 36 9.91 13.93 -6.66
CA ASP A 36 10.39 13.70 -8.03
C ASP A 36 9.28 13.72 -9.11
N GLY A 37 8.28 14.61 -8.96
CA GLY A 37 7.14 14.69 -9.86
C GLY A 37 6.12 13.54 -9.71
N ILE A 38 6.22 12.73 -8.66
CA ILE A 38 5.34 11.61 -8.37
C ILE A 38 4.57 11.88 -7.07
N ILE A 39 3.29 11.55 -7.05
CA ILE A 39 2.47 11.65 -5.84
C ILE A 39 3.00 10.64 -4.81
N LYS A 40 3.52 11.19 -3.71
CA LYS A 40 4.08 10.42 -2.60
C LYS A 40 3.02 10.06 -1.56
N ASN A 41 2.11 10.98 -1.28
CA ASN A 41 1.08 10.82 -0.25
C ASN A 41 -0.30 11.09 -0.80
N GLY A 42 -1.31 10.32 -0.37
CA GLY A 42 -2.68 10.55 -0.79
C GLY A 42 -3.73 9.82 0.03
N ILE A 43 -4.98 10.24 -0.14
CA ILE A 43 -6.14 9.61 0.48
C ILE A 43 -7.13 9.18 -0.61
N VAL A 44 -7.60 7.93 -0.52
CA VAL A 44 -8.63 7.37 -1.40
C VAL A 44 -9.98 7.40 -0.68
N TYR A 45 -10.89 8.20 -1.20
CA TYR A 45 -12.26 8.31 -0.71
C TYR A 45 -13.23 7.51 -1.59
N GLY A 46 -14.37 7.18 -1.03
CA GLY A 46 -15.47 6.57 -1.75
C GLY A 46 -16.56 6.09 -0.79
N PRO A 47 -17.81 5.95 -1.24
CA PRO A 47 -18.89 5.45 -0.41
C PRO A 47 -18.63 4.01 0.05
N ASN A 48 -19.43 3.53 1.02
CA ASN A 48 -19.40 2.12 1.40
C ASN A 48 -19.69 1.25 0.18
N GLY A 49 -18.93 0.16 0.02
CA GLY A 49 -19.09 -0.74 -1.13
C GLY A 49 -18.46 -0.24 -2.44
N SER A 50 -17.81 0.92 -2.50
CA SER A 50 -17.14 1.41 -3.72
C SER A 50 -15.93 0.57 -4.14
N GLY A 51 -15.43 -0.33 -3.28
CA GLY A 51 -14.32 -1.21 -3.59
C GLY A 51 -12.94 -0.74 -3.10
N LYS A 52 -12.85 0.22 -2.16
CA LYS A 52 -11.55 0.72 -1.63
C LYS A 52 -10.66 -0.40 -1.11
N THR A 53 -11.20 -1.31 -0.30
CA THR A 53 -10.47 -2.49 0.18
C THR A 53 -10.08 -3.42 -0.97
N ASN A 54 -10.98 -3.69 -1.92
CA ASN A 54 -10.64 -4.52 -3.08
C ASN A 54 -9.54 -3.89 -3.94
N PHE A 55 -9.58 -2.56 -4.12
CA PHE A 55 -8.54 -1.81 -4.83
C PHE A 55 -7.18 -1.95 -4.13
N SER A 56 -7.14 -1.73 -2.83
CA SER A 56 -5.89 -1.84 -2.07
C SER A 56 -5.35 -3.26 -2.04
N LEU A 57 -6.20 -4.27 -1.89
CA LEU A 57 -5.78 -5.69 -1.98
C LEU A 57 -5.27 -6.06 -3.38
N ALA A 58 -5.91 -5.56 -4.46
CA ALA A 58 -5.40 -5.75 -5.82
C ALA A 58 -4.01 -5.14 -6.00
N LEU A 59 -3.79 -3.93 -5.48
CA LEU A 59 -2.50 -3.25 -5.52
C LEU A 59 -1.38 -4.06 -4.85
N PHE A 60 -1.71 -4.82 -3.79
CA PHE A 60 -0.76 -5.64 -3.05
C PHE A 60 -0.63 -7.08 -3.55
N ASP A 61 -1.28 -7.45 -4.66
CA ASP A 61 -1.08 -8.78 -5.25
C ASP A 61 0.37 -9.02 -5.67
N ILE A 62 1.09 -7.99 -6.10
CA ILE A 62 2.52 -8.09 -6.48
C ILE A 62 3.40 -8.56 -5.31
N GLU A 63 3.09 -8.16 -4.10
CA GLU A 63 3.79 -8.61 -2.90
C GLU A 63 3.56 -10.12 -2.68
N ASN A 64 2.31 -10.55 -2.77
CA ASN A 64 1.97 -11.97 -2.71
C ASN A 64 2.55 -12.79 -3.88
N HIS A 65 2.80 -12.15 -5.02
CA HIS A 65 3.32 -12.79 -6.23
C HIS A 65 4.85 -12.95 -6.20
N LEU A 66 5.59 -11.92 -5.78
CA LEU A 66 7.05 -11.89 -5.85
C LEU A 66 7.75 -12.17 -4.52
N SER A 67 7.08 -12.00 -3.37
CA SER A 67 7.67 -12.25 -2.07
C SER A 67 7.24 -13.61 -1.48
N GLN A 68 7.97 -14.05 -0.45
CA GLN A 68 7.64 -15.26 0.32
C GLN A 68 7.18 -14.94 1.74
N LYS A 69 6.69 -13.72 1.96
CA LYS A 69 6.20 -13.28 3.26
C LYS A 69 4.85 -13.89 3.59
N TRP A 70 4.31 -13.55 4.74
CA TRP A 70 3.04 -14.10 5.21
C TRP A 70 1.88 -13.76 4.26
N LYS A 71 1.03 -14.78 3.99
CA LYS A 71 -0.16 -14.64 3.14
C LYS A 71 -1.38 -15.17 3.88
N LYS A 72 -2.50 -14.46 3.74
CA LYS A 72 -3.79 -14.93 4.26
C LYS A 72 -4.24 -16.16 3.46
N ALA A 73 -4.69 -17.22 4.14
CA ALA A 73 -5.02 -18.50 3.51
C ALA A 73 -6.14 -18.40 2.46
N ASP A 74 -7.07 -17.46 2.63
CA ASP A 74 -8.22 -17.24 1.77
C ASP A 74 -8.03 -16.11 0.75
N TYR A 75 -6.78 -15.63 0.55
CA TYR A 75 -6.48 -14.48 -0.30
C TYR A 75 -7.05 -14.60 -1.72
N TYR A 76 -6.99 -15.78 -2.33
CA TYR A 76 -7.51 -16.05 -3.67
C TYR A 76 -8.99 -16.45 -3.71
N THR A 77 -9.68 -16.49 -2.57
CA THR A 77 -11.13 -16.75 -2.55
C THR A 77 -11.88 -15.57 -3.18
N ASN A 78 -12.74 -15.88 -4.17
CA ASN A 78 -13.46 -14.87 -4.96
C ASN A 78 -12.52 -13.82 -5.60
N PHE A 79 -11.36 -14.26 -6.06
CA PHE A 79 -10.30 -13.45 -6.63
C PHE A 79 -10.71 -12.79 -7.96
N VAL A 80 -11.35 -13.57 -8.85
CA VAL A 80 -11.83 -13.10 -10.17
C VAL A 80 -13.21 -12.48 -10.04
N TYR A 81 -13.52 -11.50 -10.90
CA TYR A 81 -14.87 -10.96 -11.01
C TYR A 81 -15.90 -12.04 -11.37
N ALA A 82 -16.97 -12.13 -10.60
CA ALA A 82 -17.93 -13.24 -10.68
C ALA A 82 -18.61 -13.41 -12.05
N GLY A 83 -18.74 -12.32 -12.82
CA GLY A 83 -19.34 -12.34 -14.17
C GLY A 83 -18.39 -12.75 -15.29
N LYS A 84 -17.08 -12.92 -15.05
CA LYS A 84 -16.06 -13.24 -16.07
C LYS A 84 -15.04 -14.26 -15.53
N LYS A 85 -15.51 -15.33 -14.88
CA LYS A 85 -14.66 -16.32 -14.17
C LYS A 85 -13.66 -17.04 -15.06
N GLU A 86 -13.93 -17.19 -16.34
CA GLU A 86 -13.05 -17.84 -17.31
C GLU A 86 -11.91 -16.92 -17.82
N GLN A 87 -12.00 -15.62 -17.55
CA GLN A 87 -10.96 -14.67 -17.91
C GLN A 87 -10.00 -14.49 -16.74
N PRO A 88 -8.68 -14.33 -17.01
CA PRO A 88 -7.71 -14.06 -15.95
C PRO A 88 -7.91 -12.68 -15.34
N VAL A 89 -7.39 -12.50 -14.13
CA VAL A 89 -7.13 -11.17 -13.56
C VAL A 89 -5.83 -10.65 -14.16
N GLU A 90 -5.86 -9.42 -14.64
CA GLU A 90 -4.68 -8.74 -15.19
C GLU A 90 -4.20 -7.66 -14.22
N PHE A 91 -2.89 -7.60 -13.97
CA PHE A 91 -2.24 -6.59 -13.15
C PHE A 91 -1.14 -5.89 -13.94
N GLU A 92 -1.05 -4.58 -13.83
CA GLU A 92 0.03 -3.78 -14.40
C GLU A 92 0.55 -2.78 -13.36
N TYR A 93 1.86 -2.73 -13.22
CA TYR A 93 2.56 -1.79 -12.35
C TYR A 93 3.62 -1.05 -13.17
N VAL A 94 3.73 0.24 -12.93
CA VAL A 94 4.84 1.05 -13.46
C VAL A 94 5.56 1.71 -12.30
N PHE A 95 6.86 1.48 -12.25
CA PHE A 95 7.74 2.04 -11.23
C PHE A 95 8.73 3.00 -11.87
N GLN A 96 9.12 4.03 -11.15
CA GLN A 96 10.25 4.89 -11.48
C GLN A 96 11.38 4.64 -10.48
N PHE A 97 12.50 4.15 -10.96
CA PHE A 97 13.74 3.97 -10.20
C PHE A 97 14.81 4.90 -10.78
N GLU A 98 15.04 6.04 -10.14
CA GLU A 98 15.90 7.11 -10.69
C GLU A 98 15.44 7.52 -12.11
N ALA A 99 16.30 7.32 -13.12
CA ALA A 99 15.99 7.65 -14.52
C ALA A 99 15.24 6.52 -15.26
N GLN A 100 15.13 5.31 -14.69
CA GLN A 100 14.54 4.15 -15.37
C GLN A 100 13.06 3.95 -15.01
N SER A 101 12.22 3.77 -16.02
CA SER A 101 10.82 3.34 -15.89
C SER A 101 10.74 1.82 -16.05
N VAL A 102 10.18 1.14 -15.06
CA VAL A 102 10.01 -0.32 -15.07
C VAL A 102 8.53 -0.65 -15.10
N ARG A 103 8.05 -1.25 -16.19
CA ARG A 103 6.66 -1.70 -16.34
C ARG A 103 6.60 -3.21 -16.24
N TYR A 104 5.85 -3.69 -15.26
CA TYR A 104 5.62 -5.10 -15.03
C TYR A 104 4.14 -5.43 -15.17
N HIS A 105 3.82 -6.36 -16.07
CA HIS A 105 2.46 -6.85 -16.31
C HIS A 105 2.42 -8.36 -16.12
N TYR A 106 1.39 -8.86 -15.44
CA TYR A 106 1.14 -10.29 -15.32
C TYR A 106 -0.36 -10.57 -15.19
N SER A 107 -0.74 -11.82 -15.47
CA SER A 107 -2.11 -12.28 -15.26
C SER A 107 -2.16 -13.59 -14.48
N LYS A 108 -3.26 -13.78 -13.74
CA LYS A 108 -3.53 -14.97 -12.92
C LYS A 108 -4.93 -15.50 -13.18
N ASN A 109 -5.09 -16.84 -13.12
CA ASN A 109 -6.40 -17.49 -13.18
C ASN A 109 -7.16 -17.37 -11.85
N SER A 110 -8.35 -17.98 -11.76
CA SER A 110 -9.21 -17.96 -10.58
C SER A 110 -8.61 -18.64 -9.33
N GLU A 111 -7.58 -19.47 -9.50
CA GLU A 111 -6.85 -20.12 -8.42
C GLU A 111 -5.60 -19.34 -7.99
N GLY A 112 -5.36 -18.17 -8.60
CA GLY A 112 -4.18 -17.35 -8.34
C GLY A 112 -2.90 -17.86 -9.02
N GLN A 113 -3.02 -18.80 -9.96
CA GLN A 113 -1.88 -19.32 -10.72
C GLN A 113 -1.49 -18.36 -11.84
N LEU A 114 -0.20 -18.15 -12.03
CA LEU A 114 0.36 -17.28 -13.08
C LEU A 114 0.05 -17.84 -14.47
N MET A 115 -0.46 -16.97 -15.36
CA MET A 115 -0.80 -17.30 -16.74
C MET A 115 0.13 -16.61 -17.75
N THR A 116 0.39 -15.34 -17.56
CA THR A 116 1.26 -14.53 -18.43
C THR A 116 2.12 -13.60 -17.60
N GLU A 117 3.27 -13.17 -18.13
CA GLU A 117 4.21 -12.30 -17.44
C GLU A 117 5.05 -11.52 -18.45
N MET A 118 5.13 -10.20 -18.31
CA MET A 118 5.86 -9.33 -19.23
C MET A 118 6.55 -8.19 -18.47
N LEU A 119 7.79 -7.90 -18.85
CA LEU A 119 8.58 -6.81 -18.26
C LEU A 119 9.16 -5.91 -19.35
N HIS A 120 8.99 -4.60 -19.16
CA HIS A 120 9.67 -3.56 -19.94
C HIS A 120 10.49 -2.68 -19.02
N VAL A 121 11.64 -2.23 -19.51
CA VAL A 121 12.45 -1.16 -18.90
C VAL A 121 12.57 -0.06 -19.92
N ASP A 122 12.07 1.11 -19.59
CA ASP A 122 11.83 2.21 -20.51
C ASP A 122 10.96 1.71 -21.70
N GLU A 123 11.40 1.83 -22.92
CA GLU A 123 10.68 1.32 -24.10
C GLU A 123 11.13 -0.08 -24.52
N LYS A 124 12.16 -0.65 -23.85
CA LYS A 124 12.72 -1.96 -24.21
C LYS A 124 11.98 -3.08 -23.49
N ARG A 125 11.49 -4.07 -24.27
CA ARG A 125 10.95 -5.32 -23.73
C ARG A 125 12.09 -6.20 -23.26
N ILE A 126 12.08 -6.58 -21.98
CA ILE A 126 13.07 -7.46 -21.36
C ILE A 126 12.67 -8.92 -21.53
N PHE A 127 11.41 -9.23 -21.22
CA PHE A 127 10.82 -10.53 -21.51
C PHE A 127 9.31 -10.45 -21.71
N ASP A 128 8.79 -11.43 -22.43
CA ASP A 128 7.37 -11.68 -22.64
C ASP A 128 7.11 -13.19 -22.57
N ARG A 129 6.36 -13.62 -21.57
CA ARG A 129 5.94 -15.00 -21.38
C ARG A 129 4.41 -15.12 -21.45
N GLN A 130 3.94 -15.85 -22.43
CA GLN A 130 2.57 -16.25 -22.62
C GLN A 130 2.38 -17.72 -22.24
N ILE A 131 1.16 -18.25 -22.36
CA ILE A 131 0.82 -19.64 -22.00
C ILE A 131 1.71 -20.67 -22.71
N SER A 132 2.12 -20.39 -23.96
CA SER A 132 2.87 -21.33 -24.81
C SER A 132 4.16 -20.78 -25.41
N THR A 133 4.47 -19.51 -25.15
CA THR A 133 5.65 -18.84 -25.69
C THR A 133 6.41 -18.09 -24.59
N PHE A 134 7.72 -18.03 -24.74
CA PHE A 134 8.60 -17.23 -23.88
C PHE A 134 9.72 -16.62 -24.71
N GLU A 135 9.78 -15.31 -24.71
CA GLU A 135 10.85 -14.52 -25.32
C GLU A 135 11.55 -13.72 -24.22
N ILE A 136 12.87 -13.65 -24.30
CA ILE A 136 13.71 -12.89 -23.36
C ILE A 136 14.85 -12.22 -24.09
N ASP A 137 15.28 -11.07 -23.63
CA ASP A 137 16.49 -10.38 -24.08
C ASP A 137 17.73 -11.21 -23.68
N THR A 138 18.23 -12.04 -24.60
CA THR A 138 19.37 -12.92 -24.36
C THR A 138 20.72 -12.20 -24.34
N GLU A 139 20.78 -10.93 -24.77
CA GLU A 139 21.98 -10.12 -24.61
C GLU A 139 22.12 -9.68 -23.13
N LEU A 140 20.99 -9.36 -22.49
CA LEU A 140 20.97 -8.97 -21.09
C LEU A 140 20.99 -10.18 -20.15
N PHE A 141 20.27 -11.26 -20.52
CA PHE A 141 20.16 -12.49 -19.74
C PHE A 141 20.49 -13.70 -20.63
N PRO A 142 21.77 -14.04 -20.84
CA PRO A 142 22.19 -15.19 -21.64
C PRO A 142 21.54 -16.48 -21.13
N MET A 143 20.81 -17.18 -22.01
CA MET A 143 20.01 -18.34 -21.64
C MET A 143 19.98 -19.33 -22.81
N ASP A 144 20.18 -20.61 -22.54
CA ASP A 144 20.07 -21.64 -23.58
C ASP A 144 18.62 -22.01 -23.92
N GLU A 145 18.42 -22.60 -25.10
CA GLU A 145 17.06 -22.93 -25.59
C GLU A 145 16.31 -23.92 -24.69
N ASN A 146 17.00 -24.83 -23.99
CA ASN A 146 16.36 -25.80 -23.10
C ASN A 146 15.78 -25.11 -21.86
N VAL A 147 16.50 -24.11 -21.32
CA VAL A 147 16.02 -23.29 -20.19
C VAL A 147 14.82 -22.48 -20.65
N ILE A 148 14.88 -21.81 -21.81
CA ILE A 148 13.77 -21.07 -22.41
C ILE A 148 12.53 -21.96 -22.55
N ARG A 149 12.70 -23.15 -23.14
CA ARG A 149 11.60 -24.13 -23.31
C ARG A 149 11.03 -24.59 -21.98
N ASN A 150 11.88 -24.85 -20.98
CA ASN A 150 11.41 -25.27 -19.65
C ASN A 150 10.60 -24.16 -18.96
N LEU A 151 11.06 -22.92 -19.00
CA LEU A 151 10.35 -21.77 -18.46
C LEU A 151 9.02 -21.49 -19.18
N SER A 152 8.97 -21.68 -20.50
CA SER A 152 7.72 -21.59 -21.27
C SER A 152 6.67 -22.61 -20.81
N ASN A 153 7.08 -23.86 -20.56
CA ASN A 153 6.17 -24.94 -20.18
C ASN A 153 5.73 -24.91 -18.70
N ASN A 154 6.39 -24.11 -17.84
CA ASN A 154 6.13 -24.05 -16.39
C ASN A 154 5.69 -22.66 -15.93
N VAL A 155 4.87 -21.96 -16.73
CA VAL A 155 4.43 -20.59 -16.44
C VAL A 155 3.75 -20.45 -15.06
N ASN A 156 2.98 -21.43 -14.65
CA ASN A 156 2.23 -21.41 -13.38
C ASN A 156 3.07 -21.70 -12.13
N LYS A 157 4.33 -22.11 -12.28
CA LYS A 157 5.18 -22.55 -11.15
C LYS A 157 6.18 -21.52 -10.67
N VAL A 158 6.77 -20.72 -11.58
CA VAL A 158 7.85 -19.81 -11.26
C VAL A 158 7.69 -18.50 -12.02
N SER A 159 7.74 -17.36 -11.31
CA SER A 159 7.87 -16.05 -11.96
C SER A 159 9.25 -15.92 -12.61
N ILE A 160 9.30 -15.33 -13.82
CA ILE A 160 10.56 -15.02 -14.50
C ILE A 160 11.41 -14.05 -13.67
N ILE A 161 10.78 -13.07 -13.03
CA ILE A 161 11.52 -12.15 -12.14
C ILE A 161 12.23 -12.92 -11.03
N ASN A 162 11.54 -13.83 -10.33
CA ASN A 162 12.16 -14.64 -9.27
C ASN A 162 13.25 -15.58 -9.81
N PHE A 163 13.04 -16.16 -10.99
CA PHE A 163 14.06 -16.96 -11.66
C PHE A 163 15.32 -16.13 -11.96
N LEU A 164 15.17 -14.94 -12.56
CA LEU A 164 16.30 -14.06 -12.91
C LEU A 164 17.05 -13.58 -11.66
N LEU A 165 16.32 -13.21 -10.60
CA LEU A 165 16.89 -12.77 -9.32
C LEU A 165 17.73 -13.85 -8.63
N THR A 166 17.42 -15.14 -8.86
CA THR A 166 18.11 -16.26 -8.23
C THR A 166 19.20 -16.86 -9.12
N SER A 167 19.10 -16.69 -10.44
CA SER A 167 20.00 -17.35 -11.41
C SER A 167 21.14 -16.46 -11.90
N TYR A 168 21.03 -15.14 -11.71
CA TYR A 168 22.03 -14.18 -12.21
C TYR A 168 22.64 -13.36 -11.08
N PRO A 169 23.96 -13.10 -11.08
CA PRO A 169 24.62 -12.22 -10.12
C PRO A 169 24.36 -10.75 -10.47
N LEU A 170 23.25 -10.20 -9.99
CA LEU A 170 22.83 -8.82 -10.24
C LEU A 170 23.44 -7.86 -9.22
N ASN A 171 23.92 -6.70 -9.66
CA ASN A 171 24.41 -5.67 -8.76
C ASN A 171 23.25 -4.90 -8.09
N ALA A 172 23.53 -4.19 -7.00
CA ALA A 172 22.52 -3.47 -6.21
C ALA A 172 21.74 -2.38 -6.99
N ASN A 173 22.33 -1.84 -8.07
CA ASN A 173 21.69 -0.81 -8.90
C ASN A 173 20.84 -1.39 -10.05
N HIS A 174 20.83 -2.70 -10.22
CA HIS A 174 20.06 -3.35 -11.27
C HIS A 174 18.55 -3.18 -11.02
N PHE A 175 17.76 -2.88 -12.06
CA PHE A 175 16.34 -2.62 -11.95
C PHE A 175 15.54 -3.77 -11.27
N LEU A 176 15.91 -5.03 -11.48
CA LEU A 176 15.28 -6.17 -10.78
C LEU A 176 15.55 -6.17 -9.27
N ILE A 177 16.75 -5.77 -8.85
CA ILE A 177 17.08 -5.64 -7.42
C ILE A 177 16.27 -4.48 -6.80
N LYS A 178 16.20 -3.34 -7.50
CA LYS A 178 15.38 -2.19 -7.06
C LYS A 178 13.89 -2.55 -6.99
N LEU A 179 13.38 -3.30 -7.99
CA LEU A 179 12.00 -3.80 -7.98
C LEU A 179 11.75 -4.73 -6.80
N LYS A 180 12.64 -5.71 -6.57
CA LYS A 180 12.57 -6.61 -5.42
C LYS A 180 12.54 -5.84 -4.10
N GLN A 181 13.49 -4.92 -3.89
CA GLN A 181 13.55 -4.10 -2.67
C GLN A 181 12.28 -3.26 -2.48
N PHE A 182 11.74 -2.70 -3.58
CA PHE A 182 10.50 -1.95 -3.51
C PHE A 182 9.33 -2.84 -3.07
N VAL A 183 9.15 -4.01 -3.69
CA VAL A 183 8.07 -4.95 -3.36
C VAL A 183 8.22 -5.49 -1.93
N GLU A 184 9.44 -5.86 -1.52
CA GLU A 184 9.71 -6.33 -0.15
C GLU A 184 9.48 -5.25 0.92
N GLY A 185 9.57 -3.97 0.55
CA GLY A 185 9.27 -2.83 1.40
C GLY A 185 7.79 -2.40 1.38
N MET A 186 6.91 -3.06 0.63
CA MET A 186 5.49 -2.74 0.62
C MET A 186 4.81 -3.22 1.90
N LEU A 187 3.85 -2.42 2.40
CA LEU A 187 3.03 -2.75 3.58
C LEU A 187 1.58 -2.31 3.36
N TRP A 188 0.67 -3.25 3.43
CA TRP A 188 -0.76 -3.01 3.59
C TRP A 188 -1.20 -3.46 4.98
N PHE A 189 -2.00 -2.67 5.65
CA PHE A 189 -2.66 -3.10 6.87
C PHE A 189 -3.99 -2.36 7.07
N ARG A 190 -4.85 -2.99 7.87
CA ARG A 190 -6.09 -2.39 8.34
C ARG A 190 -5.96 -2.09 9.83
N ASN A 191 -6.41 -0.92 10.24
CA ASN A 191 -6.25 -0.43 11.62
C ASN A 191 -7.21 -1.08 12.64
N LEU A 192 -7.78 -2.24 12.30
CA LEU A 192 -8.77 -2.99 13.10
C LEU A 192 -8.21 -4.25 13.72
N ASP A 193 -7.28 -4.94 13.06
CA ASP A 193 -6.75 -6.23 13.51
C ASP A 193 -5.26 -6.33 13.21
N VAL A 194 -4.47 -6.68 14.22
CA VAL A 194 -3.04 -6.97 14.09
C VAL A 194 -2.73 -8.09 13.09
N ARG A 195 -3.71 -8.93 12.76
CA ARG A 195 -3.59 -10.03 11.79
C ARG A 195 -3.93 -9.64 10.36
N GLU A 196 -4.49 -8.45 10.14
CA GLU A 196 -4.84 -7.96 8.81
C GLU A 196 -3.72 -7.11 8.23
N PHE A 197 -2.66 -7.76 7.72
CA PHE A 197 -1.56 -7.10 7.02
C PHE A 197 -1.03 -7.93 5.84
N ILE A 198 -0.34 -7.28 4.91
CA ILE A 198 0.42 -7.86 3.80
C ILE A 198 1.75 -7.12 3.71
N GLY A 199 2.86 -7.86 3.64
CA GLY A 199 4.21 -7.30 3.52
C GLY A 199 4.89 -6.96 4.84
N LEU A 200 6.14 -6.54 4.79
CA LEU A 200 7.11 -6.24 5.86
C LEU A 200 7.31 -7.35 6.89
N GLU A 201 6.26 -8.01 7.37
CA GLU A 201 6.33 -9.05 8.39
C GLU A 201 6.07 -10.45 7.83
N THR A 202 6.62 -11.44 8.50
CA THR A 202 6.44 -12.86 8.17
C THR A 202 5.46 -13.56 9.11
N LYS A 203 5.10 -12.93 10.23
CA LYS A 203 4.23 -13.51 11.27
C LYS A 203 3.50 -12.43 12.05
N VAL A 204 2.42 -12.81 12.71
CA VAL A 204 1.70 -11.96 13.67
C VAL A 204 2.55 -11.72 14.91
N VAL A 205 2.57 -10.50 15.41
CA VAL A 205 3.40 -10.05 16.52
C VAL A 205 2.51 -9.63 17.71
N MET A 206 3.00 -9.87 18.94
CA MET A 206 2.39 -9.35 20.15
C MET A 206 2.87 -7.92 20.41
N LEU A 207 1.96 -6.95 20.26
CA LEU A 207 2.29 -5.51 20.25
C LEU A 207 2.97 -5.04 21.54
N GLU A 208 2.44 -5.44 22.69
CA GLU A 208 3.00 -5.01 23.99
C GLU A 208 4.39 -5.60 24.23
N GLU A 209 4.57 -6.88 23.93
CA GLU A 209 5.88 -7.54 24.03
C GLU A 209 6.90 -6.88 23.10
N TYR A 210 6.49 -6.48 21.89
CA TYR A 210 7.35 -5.73 20.97
C TYR A 210 7.76 -4.37 21.53
N ILE A 211 6.82 -3.61 22.09
CA ILE A 211 7.09 -2.29 22.67
C ILE A 211 8.06 -2.41 23.86
N ILE A 212 7.84 -3.39 24.73
CA ILE A 212 8.67 -3.59 25.91
C ILE A 212 10.07 -4.09 25.55
N SER A 213 10.16 -5.16 24.73
CA SER A 213 11.43 -5.80 24.38
C SER A 213 12.37 -4.90 23.59
N ASN A 214 11.82 -3.95 22.83
CA ASN A 214 12.61 -2.95 22.11
C ASN A 214 12.81 -1.64 22.89
N HIS A 215 12.43 -1.57 24.17
CA HIS A 215 12.56 -0.38 25.02
C HIS A 215 11.81 0.85 24.52
N TYR A 216 10.69 0.66 23.78
CA TYR A 216 9.88 1.74 23.20
C TYR A 216 8.78 2.28 24.12
N LEU A 217 8.71 1.86 25.40
CA LEU A 217 7.60 2.22 26.28
C LEU A 217 7.48 3.75 26.47
N GLU A 218 8.60 4.44 26.70
CA GLU A 218 8.59 5.91 26.85
C GLU A 218 8.25 6.62 25.54
N GLU A 219 8.72 6.11 24.41
CA GLU A 219 8.36 6.66 23.11
C GLU A 219 6.87 6.45 22.80
N PHE A 220 6.31 5.30 23.17
CA PHE A 220 4.89 5.01 23.01
C PHE A 220 4.03 5.94 23.87
N LYS A 221 4.39 6.21 25.13
CA LYS A 221 3.75 7.21 26.00
C LYS A 221 3.75 8.59 25.35
N ASN A 222 4.90 9.03 24.87
CA ASN A 222 5.05 10.32 24.19
C ASN A 222 4.25 10.38 22.88
N PHE A 223 4.21 9.30 22.11
CA PHE A 223 3.39 9.19 20.91
C PHE A 223 1.90 9.39 21.23
N LEU A 224 1.34 8.66 22.21
CA LEU A 224 -0.05 8.82 22.63
C LEU A 224 -0.35 10.24 23.10
N LYS A 225 0.52 10.83 23.90
CA LYS A 225 0.38 12.21 24.37
C LYS A 225 0.37 13.22 23.22
N ASN A 226 1.30 13.09 22.28
CA ASN A 226 1.45 14.04 21.18
C ASN A 226 0.32 13.93 20.16
N VAL A 227 -0.13 12.72 19.85
CA VAL A 227 -1.12 12.47 18.77
C VAL A 227 -2.56 12.61 19.29
N SER A 228 -2.84 12.11 20.51
CA SER A 228 -4.21 12.08 21.07
C SER A 228 -4.42 12.92 22.32
N GLY A 229 -3.37 13.49 22.90
CA GLY A 229 -3.43 14.21 24.18
C GLY A 229 -3.55 13.29 25.41
N GLN A 230 -3.58 11.96 25.22
CA GLN A 230 -3.75 11.01 26.30
C GLN A 230 -2.42 10.79 27.04
N THR A 231 -2.48 10.84 28.37
CA THR A 231 -1.31 10.57 29.24
C THR A 231 -1.57 9.32 30.07
N PHE A 232 -0.61 8.40 30.05
CA PHE A 232 -0.64 7.19 30.85
C PHE A 232 0.66 7.04 31.61
N GLU A 233 0.56 6.65 32.88
CA GLU A 233 1.71 6.22 33.66
C GLU A 233 1.89 4.72 33.45
N MET A 234 2.77 4.35 32.51
CA MET A 234 2.95 2.97 32.06
C MET A 234 4.23 2.36 32.65
N VAL A 235 4.13 1.08 32.99
CA VAL A 235 5.26 0.22 33.37
C VAL A 235 5.13 -1.14 32.70
N SER A 236 6.24 -1.87 32.56
CA SER A 236 6.22 -3.26 32.14
C SER A 236 5.82 -4.16 33.31
N ASP A 237 5.09 -5.24 33.04
CA ASP A 237 4.95 -6.34 34.01
C ASP A 237 6.27 -7.08 34.23
N ALA A 238 6.33 -7.93 35.24
CA ALA A 238 7.54 -8.69 35.61
C ALA A 238 7.99 -9.68 34.52
N SER A 239 7.09 -10.10 33.63
CA SER A 239 7.40 -11.02 32.52
C SER A 239 7.89 -10.32 31.25
N GLY A 240 7.77 -8.98 31.16
CA GLY A 240 8.08 -8.21 29.96
C GLY A 240 7.09 -8.39 28.82
N LYS A 241 5.87 -8.88 29.09
CA LYS A 241 4.88 -9.21 28.06
C LYS A 241 3.66 -8.30 28.04
N GLN A 242 3.38 -7.62 29.15
CA GLN A 242 2.22 -6.75 29.29
C GLN A 242 2.60 -5.35 29.72
N ILE A 243 1.94 -4.35 29.13
CA ILE A 243 1.98 -2.97 29.59
C ILE A 243 0.92 -2.79 30.68
N LEU A 244 1.36 -2.31 31.83
CA LEU A 244 0.52 -1.99 32.97
C LEU A 244 0.44 -0.48 33.16
N CYS A 245 -0.73 0.03 33.50
CA CYS A 245 -0.96 1.42 33.83
C CYS A 245 -1.16 1.61 35.32
N LYS A 246 -0.49 2.58 35.91
CA LYS A 246 -0.69 2.99 37.31
C LYS A 246 -1.83 4.01 37.37
N ILE A 247 -2.80 3.76 38.23
CA ILE A 247 -3.90 4.65 38.55
C ILE A 247 -3.98 4.68 40.08
N ASP A 248 -3.56 5.78 40.70
CA ASP A 248 -3.38 5.89 42.13
C ASP A 248 -2.50 4.73 42.67
N ASP A 249 -2.99 3.96 43.64
CA ASP A 249 -2.30 2.80 44.21
C ASP A 249 -2.56 1.47 43.48
N THR A 250 -3.24 1.52 42.34
CA THR A 250 -3.65 0.32 41.61
C THR A 250 -2.89 0.21 40.28
N VAL A 251 -2.62 -1.04 39.86
CA VAL A 251 -1.96 -1.34 38.58
C VAL A 251 -2.92 -2.17 37.74
N ILE A 252 -3.25 -1.70 36.55
CA ILE A 252 -4.24 -2.30 35.65
C ILE A 252 -3.61 -2.54 34.28
N PRO A 253 -3.90 -3.67 33.59
CA PRO A 253 -3.42 -3.88 32.22
C PRO A 253 -3.90 -2.77 31.28
N PHE A 254 -2.99 -2.25 30.43
CA PHE A 254 -3.26 -1.18 29.47
C PHE A 254 -4.46 -1.55 28.56
N GLN A 255 -4.54 -2.77 28.06
CA GLN A 255 -5.63 -3.24 27.21
C GLN A 255 -7.03 -3.16 27.87
N THR A 256 -7.08 -3.18 29.19
CA THR A 256 -8.35 -3.12 29.93
C THR A 256 -8.89 -1.69 30.00
N ILE A 257 -8.01 -0.69 30.04
CA ILE A 257 -8.41 0.72 30.18
C ILE A 257 -8.34 1.50 28.89
N ALA A 258 -7.58 1.02 27.91
CA ALA A 258 -7.44 1.67 26.61
C ALA A 258 -8.74 1.58 25.79
N SER A 259 -9.17 2.69 25.20
CA SER A 259 -10.26 2.69 24.24
C SER A 259 -9.84 1.99 22.93
N THR A 260 -10.82 1.60 22.11
CA THR A 260 -10.55 1.02 20.78
C THR A 260 -9.65 1.95 19.94
N GLY A 261 -9.88 3.25 20.00
CA GLY A 261 -9.02 4.23 19.30
C GLY A 261 -7.58 4.24 19.83
N THR A 262 -7.40 4.08 21.14
CA THR A 262 -6.07 4.00 21.78
C THR A 262 -5.34 2.71 21.39
N LEU A 263 -6.05 1.57 21.32
CA LEU A 263 -5.49 0.30 20.85
C LEU A 263 -5.12 0.35 19.36
N SER A 264 -5.94 1.03 18.56
CA SER A 264 -5.61 1.30 17.16
C SER A 264 -4.36 2.18 17.01
N LEU A 265 -4.15 3.16 17.90
CA LEU A 265 -2.89 3.93 17.94
C LEU A 265 -1.69 3.06 18.37
N GLN A 266 -1.87 2.07 19.23
CA GLN A 266 -0.82 1.11 19.59
C GLN A 266 -0.38 0.30 18.36
N LEU A 267 -1.33 -0.19 17.56
CA LEU A 267 -1.04 -0.90 16.31
C LEU A 267 -0.34 0.03 15.30
N LEU A 268 -0.81 1.27 15.18
CA LEU A 268 -0.16 2.27 14.31
C LEU A 268 1.27 2.57 14.75
N PHE A 269 1.51 2.72 16.06
CA PHE A 269 2.85 2.91 16.61
C PHE A 269 3.79 1.75 16.27
N TYR A 270 3.31 0.51 16.44
CA TYR A 270 4.06 -0.68 16.03
C TYR A 270 4.45 -0.59 14.55
N TRP A 271 3.52 -0.31 13.65
CA TRP A 271 3.83 -0.23 12.23
C TRP A 271 4.77 0.93 11.89
N ILE A 272 4.62 2.09 12.52
CA ILE A 272 5.56 3.21 12.34
C ILE A 272 6.99 2.79 12.72
N LYS A 273 7.15 2.03 13.81
CA LYS A 273 8.46 1.53 14.22
C LYS A 273 9.01 0.45 13.29
N ARG A 274 8.13 -0.42 12.74
CA ARG A 274 8.52 -1.45 11.80
C ARG A 274 8.84 -0.91 10.40
N MET A 275 8.13 0.12 9.96
CA MET A 275 8.42 0.78 8.68
C MET A 275 9.86 1.31 8.64
N GLY A 276 10.27 2.06 9.64
CA GLY A 276 11.63 2.60 9.73
C GLY A 276 12.11 3.18 8.39
N THR A 277 13.25 2.68 7.91
CA THR A 277 13.82 2.99 6.58
C THR A 277 13.55 1.91 5.52
N GLU A 278 12.86 0.84 5.88
CA GLU A 278 12.65 -0.33 4.99
C GLU A 278 11.41 -0.20 4.13
N ALA A 279 10.40 0.58 4.58
CA ALA A 279 9.16 0.73 3.82
C ALA A 279 9.36 1.56 2.55
N SER A 280 8.85 1.02 1.44
CA SER A 280 8.84 1.66 0.12
C SER A 280 7.48 2.27 -0.21
N PHE A 281 6.41 1.52 0.09
CA PHE A 281 5.03 1.87 -0.20
C PHE A 281 4.11 1.32 0.89
N VAL A 282 3.26 2.18 1.45
CA VAL A 282 2.32 1.82 2.52
C VAL A 282 0.90 2.18 2.11
N PHE A 283 -0.03 1.25 2.30
CA PHE A 283 -1.46 1.52 2.18
C PHE A 283 -2.18 1.11 3.46
N ILE A 284 -2.85 2.09 4.11
CA ILE A 284 -3.60 1.86 5.34
C ILE A 284 -5.09 1.90 5.01
N ASP A 285 -5.74 0.73 5.04
CA ASP A 285 -7.16 0.63 4.72
C ASP A 285 -8.03 1.02 5.94
N GLU A 286 -9.02 1.89 5.70
CA GLU A 286 -9.92 2.40 6.75
C GLU A 286 -9.15 2.95 7.98
N PHE A 287 -8.09 3.73 7.72
CA PHE A 287 -7.13 4.14 8.75
C PHE A 287 -7.76 4.88 9.93
N ASP A 288 -8.84 5.59 9.71
CA ASP A 288 -9.50 6.48 10.66
C ASP A 288 -10.82 5.93 11.23
N ALA A 289 -11.09 4.63 11.05
CA ALA A 289 -12.34 4.00 11.49
C ALA A 289 -12.65 4.19 12.99
N PHE A 290 -11.62 4.40 13.82
CA PHE A 290 -11.75 4.60 15.28
C PHE A 290 -11.27 5.96 15.75
N TYR A 291 -10.96 6.88 14.83
CA TYR A 291 -10.42 8.18 15.18
C TYR A 291 -11.47 9.29 15.06
N HIS A 292 -11.52 10.16 16.06
CA HIS A 292 -12.19 11.43 15.92
C HIS A 292 -11.52 12.27 14.82
N PHE A 293 -12.26 13.12 14.11
CA PHE A 293 -11.78 13.85 12.92
C PHE A 293 -10.44 14.59 13.13
N ARG A 294 -10.26 15.24 14.31
CA ARG A 294 -9.00 15.92 14.64
C ARG A 294 -7.84 14.95 14.79
N LEU A 295 -8.08 13.80 15.41
CA LEU A 295 -7.08 12.76 15.57
C LEU A 295 -6.67 12.18 14.20
N SER A 296 -7.64 11.94 13.31
CA SER A 296 -7.38 11.49 11.93
C SER A 296 -6.45 12.46 11.18
N PHE A 297 -6.66 13.76 11.37
CA PHE A 297 -5.83 14.79 10.75
C PHE A 297 -4.39 14.76 11.27
N GLU A 298 -4.18 14.67 12.59
CA GLU A 298 -2.84 14.60 13.19
C GLU A 298 -2.10 13.29 12.82
N VAL A 299 -2.84 12.17 12.75
CA VAL A 299 -2.30 10.88 12.27
C VAL A 299 -1.84 11.00 10.82
N CYS A 300 -2.64 11.60 9.92
CA CYS A 300 -2.22 11.84 8.54
C CYS A 300 -0.95 12.68 8.45
N LYS A 301 -0.87 13.79 9.19
CA LYS A 301 0.34 14.63 9.23
C LYS A 301 1.59 13.83 9.63
N LEU A 302 1.46 12.99 10.65
CA LEU A 302 2.56 12.17 11.12
C LEU A 302 2.99 11.17 10.04
N LEU A 303 2.04 10.45 9.44
CA LEU A 303 2.30 9.45 8.41
C LEU A 303 2.93 10.07 7.16
N PHE A 304 2.39 11.18 6.66
CA PHE A 304 2.84 11.81 5.42
C PHE A 304 4.22 12.47 5.52
N ASN A 305 4.77 12.61 6.73
CA ASN A 305 6.14 13.02 6.96
C ASN A 305 7.17 11.87 6.84
N LEU A 306 6.73 10.61 6.80
CA LEU A 306 7.64 9.48 6.61
C LEU A 306 8.21 9.45 5.19
N ASP A 307 9.42 8.89 5.02
CA ASP A 307 10.13 8.89 3.74
C ASP A 307 9.78 7.66 2.86
N CYS A 308 8.49 7.35 2.72
CA CYS A 308 7.99 6.34 1.79
C CYS A 308 6.70 6.83 1.12
N GLN A 309 6.24 6.15 0.08
CA GLN A 309 4.92 6.44 -0.48
C GLN A 309 3.84 5.96 0.48
N ILE A 310 2.94 6.86 0.93
CA ILE A 310 1.87 6.50 1.88
C ILE A 310 0.52 6.92 1.33
N PHE A 311 -0.37 5.95 1.26
CA PHE A 311 -1.76 6.15 0.91
C PHE A 311 -2.67 5.55 1.97
N THR A 312 -3.83 6.16 2.14
CA THR A 312 -4.84 5.67 3.08
C THR A 312 -6.20 5.62 2.40
N SER A 313 -7.12 4.79 2.87
CA SER A 313 -8.52 4.90 2.52
C SER A 313 -9.31 5.49 3.69
N SER A 314 -10.30 6.33 3.39
CA SER A 314 -11.15 6.96 4.39
C SER A 314 -12.56 7.25 3.87
N HIS A 315 -13.51 7.32 4.81
CA HIS A 315 -14.86 7.86 4.58
C HIS A 315 -15.01 9.29 5.11
N ASN A 316 -14.00 9.79 5.82
CA ASN A 316 -14.03 11.07 6.51
C ASN A 316 -13.70 12.23 5.56
N THR A 317 -14.73 12.90 5.04
CA THR A 317 -14.56 14.03 4.13
C THR A 317 -13.95 15.27 4.77
N TYR A 318 -13.90 15.37 6.10
CA TYR A 318 -13.19 16.46 6.80
C TYR A 318 -11.67 16.48 6.50
N LEU A 319 -11.11 15.35 6.05
CA LEU A 319 -9.71 15.29 5.60
C LEU A 319 -9.48 15.86 4.20
N MET A 320 -10.57 16.15 3.45
CA MET A 320 -10.50 16.85 2.15
C MET A 320 -10.24 18.35 2.35
N THR A 321 -9.09 18.69 2.87
CA THR A 321 -8.67 20.07 3.12
C THR A 321 -7.28 20.34 2.55
N ASN A 322 -7.12 21.54 2.00
CA ASN A 322 -5.83 22.02 1.52
C ASN A 322 -4.80 22.26 2.64
N ASP A 323 -5.22 22.25 3.91
CA ASP A 323 -4.30 22.27 5.06
C ASP A 323 -3.59 20.93 5.27
N LEU A 324 -4.09 19.83 4.66
CA LEU A 324 -3.51 18.50 4.75
C LEU A 324 -2.91 18.04 3.42
N LEU A 325 -3.70 18.01 2.36
CA LEU A 325 -3.28 17.53 1.04
C LEU A 325 -3.81 18.44 -0.07
N ARG A 326 -3.08 18.49 -1.14
CA ARG A 326 -3.47 19.17 -2.38
C ARG A 326 -4.53 18.35 -3.14
N PRO A 327 -5.33 18.97 -4.02
CA PRO A 327 -6.44 18.29 -4.72
C PRO A 327 -6.03 17.08 -5.58
N ASP A 328 -4.82 17.07 -6.12
CA ASP A 328 -4.27 15.97 -6.92
C ASP A 328 -3.81 14.76 -6.07
N CYS A 329 -3.74 14.92 -4.76
CA CYS A 329 -3.42 13.87 -3.78
C CYS A 329 -4.67 13.29 -3.10
N ASN A 330 -5.85 13.81 -3.38
CA ASN A 330 -7.14 13.29 -2.91
C ASN A 330 -7.85 12.58 -4.06
N PHE A 331 -8.08 11.27 -3.93
CA PHE A 331 -8.67 10.44 -4.98
C PHE A 331 -10.09 10.02 -4.62
N ILE A 332 -10.97 9.95 -5.61
CA ILE A 332 -12.32 9.37 -5.45
C ILE A 332 -12.38 8.06 -6.22
N LEU A 333 -12.73 6.99 -5.52
CA LEU A 333 -13.04 5.68 -6.09
C LEU A 333 -14.57 5.51 -6.14
N LYS A 334 -15.12 5.52 -7.35
CA LYS A 334 -16.54 5.36 -7.63
C LYS A 334 -16.75 4.77 -9.02
N ASP A 335 -17.78 3.93 -9.18
CA ASP A 335 -18.19 3.34 -10.44
C ASP A 335 -17.02 2.67 -11.20
N ASN A 336 -16.17 1.94 -10.48
CA ASN A 336 -14.96 1.28 -10.99
C ASN A 336 -13.93 2.22 -11.62
N LYS A 337 -13.92 3.48 -11.20
CA LYS A 337 -12.94 4.49 -11.62
C LYS A 337 -12.30 5.12 -10.38
N ILE A 338 -11.00 5.39 -10.46
CA ILE A 338 -10.29 6.15 -9.44
C ILE A 338 -9.70 7.41 -10.10
N LYS A 339 -10.08 8.58 -9.59
CA LYS A 339 -9.62 9.86 -10.13
C LYS A 339 -9.19 10.81 -9.01
N PRO A 340 -8.13 11.62 -9.20
CA PRO A 340 -7.83 12.70 -8.29
C PRO A 340 -8.90 13.81 -8.39
N LEU A 341 -9.15 14.53 -7.31
CA LEU A 341 -10.15 15.61 -7.28
C LEU A 341 -9.91 16.68 -8.36
N LYS A 342 -8.66 16.92 -8.72
CA LYS A 342 -8.28 17.87 -9.79
C LYS A 342 -8.92 17.50 -11.14
N ASP A 343 -9.16 16.22 -11.40
CA ASP A 343 -9.72 15.70 -12.66
C ASP A 343 -11.23 15.42 -12.57
N CYS A 344 -11.84 15.76 -11.44
CA CYS A 344 -13.28 15.59 -11.19
C CYS A 344 -14.08 16.89 -11.32
N THR A 345 -13.46 18.01 -11.74
CA THR A 345 -14.11 19.31 -11.92
C THR A 345 -13.34 20.15 -12.93
N ASP A 346 -14.06 20.94 -13.73
CA ASP A 346 -13.48 21.94 -14.64
C ASP A 346 -13.06 23.24 -13.90
N LYS A 347 -13.35 23.34 -12.61
CA LYS A 347 -13.00 24.52 -11.80
C LYS A 347 -11.53 24.46 -11.41
N GLU A 348 -10.82 25.58 -11.53
CA GLU A 348 -9.50 25.74 -10.94
C GLU A 348 -9.61 25.66 -9.41
N LEU A 349 -8.91 24.69 -8.81
CA LEU A 349 -8.88 24.51 -7.36
C LEU A 349 -7.68 25.26 -6.78
N ARG A 350 -7.95 26.22 -5.88
CA ARG A 350 -6.96 27.06 -5.20
C ARG A 350 -6.91 26.76 -3.71
N PHE A 351 -5.81 27.13 -3.04
CA PHE A 351 -5.61 26.90 -1.59
C PHE A 351 -6.80 27.39 -0.74
N GLY A 352 -7.34 28.56 -1.01
CA GLY A 352 -8.46 29.14 -0.24
C GLY A 352 -9.82 28.47 -0.45
N HIS A 353 -9.93 27.48 -1.34
CA HIS A 353 -11.19 26.76 -1.53
C HIS A 353 -11.42 25.74 -0.41
N ASN A 354 -12.61 25.71 0.15
CA ASN A 354 -13.03 24.64 1.04
C ASN A 354 -13.42 23.41 0.20
N ILE A 355 -12.49 22.47 0.07
CA ILE A 355 -12.63 21.28 -0.80
C ILE A 355 -13.77 20.38 -0.30
N GLU A 356 -13.90 20.19 1.02
CA GLU A 356 -14.99 19.41 1.61
C GLU A 356 -16.37 19.99 1.25
N LYS A 357 -16.53 21.31 1.39
CA LYS A 357 -17.79 21.98 1.05
C LYS A 357 -18.11 21.85 -0.45
N LEU A 358 -17.10 21.93 -1.32
CA LEU A 358 -17.27 21.69 -2.76
C LEU A 358 -17.68 20.23 -3.02
N PHE A 359 -17.07 19.27 -2.33
CA PHE A 359 -17.41 17.85 -2.45
C PHE A 359 -18.86 17.58 -2.03
N ARG A 360 -19.29 18.08 -0.86
CA ARG A 360 -20.67 17.95 -0.40
C ARG A 360 -21.69 18.67 -1.30
N GLY A 361 -21.27 19.74 -1.96
CA GLY A 361 -22.06 20.46 -2.94
C GLY A 361 -22.10 19.81 -4.34
N ASN A 362 -21.60 18.57 -4.49
CA ASN A 362 -21.54 17.83 -5.76
C ASN A 362 -20.77 18.57 -6.87
N ALA A 363 -19.74 19.35 -6.52
CA ALA A 363 -18.92 20.05 -7.50
C ALA A 363 -17.93 19.11 -8.25
N PHE A 364 -17.77 17.87 -7.79
CA PHE A 364 -16.88 16.87 -8.38
C PHE A 364 -17.68 15.76 -9.07
N GLN A 365 -17.34 15.50 -10.33
CA GLN A 365 -17.93 14.43 -11.17
C GLN A 365 -16.87 13.34 -11.40
N VAL A 366 -17.19 12.11 -11.03
CA VAL A 366 -16.27 10.95 -11.13
C VAL A 366 -16.67 10.05 -12.28
#